data_10be2fd38945fcdd40e26bec139142e3
#
_entry.id   10be2fd38945fcdd40e26bec139142e3
#
_cell.length_a   1.000
_cell.length_b   1.000
_cell.length_c   1.000
_cell.angle_alpha   90.00
_cell.angle_beta   90.00
_cell.angle_gamma   90.00
#
_symmetry.space_group_name_H-M   'P 1'
#
loop_
_entity.id
_entity.type
_entity.pdbx_description
1 polymer ?
#
loop_
_entity_poly.entity_id
_entity_poly.type
_entity_poly.pdbx_seq_one_letter_code
_entity_poly.pdbx_strand_id
1 'polypeptide(L)'
;MTNNLLSEEVIIRGGWVLSMSDEGAIRDGAVHISDGLVKHVNKYSKLKEKLPGIKTIGDGEGIVTPGLINAHTHFSEALIPGMGSEMTLFEWGREIVTPVGEKLDIEMAREGAILKSIEMLHSGVTYVNDMFVHSNPKIMASLGVVDGLKTVGIRGCVSFGAEDCPDGVTSSKSNNIDRIMQEHFDLESSVRDNELIDFRLGIGTLLGQTDNLLSQSIKVCKQFGWKVHTHLLEARE
;
A
#
# COMPACT_ATOMS: atom_id res chain seq x y z
N MET A 1 -8.25 -16.76 -17.91
CA MET A 1 -8.41 -17.96 -17.06
C MET A 1 -8.04 -17.48 -15.66
N THR A 2 -9.01 -17.00 -14.90
CA THR A 2 -8.83 -16.66 -13.49
C THR A 2 -8.75 -17.98 -12.73
N ASN A 3 -7.53 -18.42 -12.44
CA ASN A 3 -7.30 -19.56 -11.56
C ASN A 3 -7.87 -19.24 -10.19
N ASN A 4 -8.83 -20.04 -9.78
CA ASN A 4 -9.55 -19.96 -8.51
C ASN A 4 -8.62 -20.44 -7.37
N LEU A 5 -7.47 -19.78 -7.18
CA LEU A 5 -6.51 -20.07 -6.09
C LEU A 5 -7.07 -19.77 -4.70
N LEU A 6 -8.17 -19.00 -4.63
CA LEU A 6 -8.86 -18.65 -3.38
C LEU A 6 -9.69 -19.80 -2.78
N SER A 7 -9.92 -20.89 -3.53
CA SER A 7 -10.71 -22.04 -3.07
C SER A 7 -9.86 -23.23 -2.60
N GLU A 8 -8.54 -23.17 -2.67
CA GLU A 8 -7.69 -24.28 -2.20
C GLU A 8 -7.54 -24.22 -0.68
N GLU A 9 -7.99 -25.30 -0.06
CA GLU A 9 -7.78 -25.55 1.35
C GLU A 9 -6.37 -26.14 1.55
N VAL A 10 -5.57 -25.57 2.47
CA VAL A 10 -4.18 -25.97 2.67
C VAL A 10 -3.76 -25.86 4.12
N ILE A 11 -2.86 -26.76 4.55
CA ILE A 11 -2.14 -26.67 5.82
C ILE A 11 -0.69 -26.26 5.51
N ILE A 12 -0.23 -25.16 6.10
CA ILE A 12 1.17 -24.73 6.02
C ILE A 12 1.87 -25.17 7.31
N ARG A 13 2.84 -26.08 7.20
CA ARG A 13 3.61 -26.60 8.34
C ARG A 13 4.96 -25.92 8.47
N GLY A 14 5.33 -25.53 9.70
CA GLY A 14 6.66 -25.07 10.06
C GLY A 14 7.21 -25.79 11.27
N GLY A 15 8.53 -25.78 11.45
CA GLY A 15 9.18 -26.16 12.71
C GLY A 15 8.72 -25.24 13.85
N TRP A 16 8.43 -24.00 13.49
CA TRP A 16 7.79 -22.99 14.36
C TRP A 16 6.74 -22.20 13.59
N VAL A 17 5.64 -21.88 14.26
CA VAL A 17 4.66 -20.87 13.83
C VAL A 17 4.68 -19.72 14.81
N LEU A 18 4.97 -18.51 14.31
CA LEU A 18 4.90 -17.27 15.07
C LEU A 18 3.60 -16.58 14.69
N SER A 19 2.54 -16.84 15.45
CA SER A 19 1.19 -16.36 15.12
C SER A 19 1.00 -14.86 15.36
N MET A 20 1.93 -14.21 16.06
CA MET A 20 1.82 -12.81 16.54
C MET A 20 0.58 -12.57 17.42
N SER A 21 0.06 -13.62 18.04
CA SER A 21 -1.03 -13.58 19.03
C SER A 21 -0.51 -13.90 20.43
N ASP A 22 -1.37 -13.77 21.43
CA ASP A 22 -1.07 -14.07 22.83
C ASP A 22 -0.66 -15.54 23.10
N GLU A 23 -0.96 -16.44 22.15
CA GLU A 23 -0.55 -17.84 22.21
C GLU A 23 0.94 -18.05 22.00
N GLY A 24 1.66 -17.04 21.51
CA GLY A 24 3.09 -17.05 21.29
C GLY A 24 3.55 -17.98 20.15
N ALA A 25 4.76 -18.53 20.29
CA ALA A 25 5.37 -19.39 19.29
C ALA A 25 4.95 -20.85 19.48
N ILE A 26 4.53 -21.51 18.40
CA ILE A 26 4.09 -22.92 18.40
C ILE A 26 5.14 -23.78 17.72
N ARG A 27 5.79 -24.65 18.48
CA ARG A 27 6.74 -25.64 17.93
C ARG A 27 6.00 -26.76 17.21
N ASP A 28 6.55 -27.21 16.06
CA ASP A 28 5.89 -28.14 15.11
C ASP A 28 4.48 -27.66 14.82
N GLY A 29 4.39 -26.36 14.50
CA GLY A 29 3.14 -25.67 14.29
C GLY A 29 2.67 -25.76 12.85
N ALA A 30 1.37 -25.48 12.67
CA ALA A 30 0.82 -25.34 11.35
C ALA A 30 -0.33 -24.33 11.32
N VAL A 31 -0.57 -23.79 10.13
CA VAL A 31 -1.65 -22.85 9.82
C VAL A 31 -2.56 -23.52 8.79
N HIS A 32 -3.83 -23.62 9.10
CA HIS A 32 -4.86 -24.07 8.18
C HIS A 32 -5.49 -22.87 7.52
N ILE A 33 -5.48 -22.85 6.19
CA ILE A 33 -6.07 -21.79 5.35
C ILE A 33 -7.17 -22.44 4.50
N SER A 34 -8.33 -21.78 4.45
CA SER A 34 -9.43 -22.11 3.58
C SER A 34 -10.15 -20.82 3.16
N ASP A 35 -10.53 -20.74 1.89
CA ASP A 35 -11.20 -19.57 1.31
C ASP A 35 -10.42 -18.26 1.52
N GLY A 36 -9.08 -18.30 1.42
CA GLY A 36 -8.20 -17.16 1.62
C GLY A 36 -8.06 -16.66 3.06
N LEU A 37 -8.65 -17.39 4.03
CA LEU A 37 -8.66 -17.02 5.46
C LEU A 37 -7.91 -18.03 6.31
N VAL A 38 -7.21 -17.54 7.34
CA VAL A 38 -6.66 -18.37 8.40
C VAL A 38 -7.82 -18.90 9.27
N LYS A 39 -8.06 -20.20 9.21
CA LYS A 39 -9.14 -20.86 9.98
C LYS A 39 -8.64 -21.37 11.33
N HIS A 40 -7.45 -21.96 11.35
CA HIS A 40 -6.86 -22.53 12.55
C HIS A 40 -5.34 -22.35 12.57
N VAL A 41 -4.79 -22.11 13.75
CA VAL A 41 -3.35 -22.17 14.04
C VAL A 41 -3.16 -23.10 15.23
N ASN A 42 -2.38 -24.17 15.07
CA ASN A 42 -2.16 -25.16 16.14
C ASN A 42 -0.90 -26.00 15.86
N LYS A 43 -0.61 -26.96 16.74
CA LYS A 43 0.37 -28.02 16.46
C LYS A 43 -0.07 -28.80 15.20
N TYR A 44 0.90 -29.12 14.34
CA TYR A 44 0.64 -29.85 13.09
C TYR A 44 -0.13 -31.15 13.30
N SER A 45 0.27 -31.95 14.31
CA SER A 45 -0.39 -33.21 14.63
C SER A 45 -1.89 -33.06 14.90
N LYS A 46 -2.27 -32.00 15.65
CA LYS A 46 -3.69 -31.73 15.95
C LYS A 46 -4.50 -31.30 14.73
N LEU A 47 -3.90 -30.50 13.84
CA LEU A 47 -4.58 -30.10 12.60
C LEU A 47 -4.71 -31.29 11.65
N LYS A 48 -3.68 -32.10 11.52
CA LYS A 48 -3.69 -33.26 10.62
C LYS A 48 -4.67 -34.35 11.08
N GLU A 49 -4.83 -34.51 12.38
CA GLU A 49 -5.85 -35.40 12.96
C GLU A 49 -7.29 -34.97 12.59
N LYS A 50 -7.56 -33.67 12.69
CA LYS A 50 -8.88 -33.08 12.36
C LYS A 50 -9.13 -32.98 10.86
N LEU A 51 -8.10 -32.80 10.07
CA LEU A 51 -8.14 -32.49 8.64
C LEU A 51 -7.21 -33.43 7.84
N PRO A 52 -7.42 -34.77 7.89
CA PRO A 52 -6.46 -35.74 7.35
C PRO A 52 -6.29 -35.65 5.84
N GLY A 53 -7.33 -35.21 5.10
CA GLY A 53 -7.32 -35.10 3.63
C GLY A 53 -6.69 -33.84 3.08
N ILE A 54 -6.46 -32.82 3.91
CA ILE A 54 -5.99 -31.52 3.42
C ILE A 54 -4.50 -31.58 3.05
N LYS A 55 -4.18 -31.00 1.88
CA LYS A 55 -2.79 -30.87 1.39
C LYS A 55 -1.95 -30.11 2.40
N THR A 56 -0.73 -30.60 2.64
CA THR A 56 0.25 -29.93 3.50
C THR A 56 1.37 -29.36 2.64
N ILE A 57 1.77 -28.11 2.90
CA ILE A 57 2.95 -27.43 2.35
C ILE A 57 3.93 -27.20 3.51
N GLY A 58 5.23 -27.30 3.20
CA GLY A 58 6.30 -27.16 4.17
C GLY A 58 6.71 -28.49 4.80
N ASP A 59 7.99 -28.58 5.12
CA ASP A 59 8.67 -29.78 5.64
C ASP A 59 8.69 -29.88 7.18
N GLY A 60 8.31 -28.79 7.86
CA GLY A 60 8.35 -28.69 9.32
C GLY A 60 9.70 -28.20 9.87
N GLU A 61 10.61 -27.71 9.03
CA GLU A 61 11.90 -27.16 9.47
C GLU A 61 11.90 -25.61 9.51
N GLY A 62 11.18 -24.97 8.59
CA GLY A 62 11.12 -23.52 8.50
C GLY A 62 10.28 -22.83 9.58
N ILE A 63 10.29 -21.51 9.57
CA ILE A 63 9.44 -20.66 10.42
C ILE A 63 8.29 -20.13 9.56
N VAL A 64 7.05 -20.29 10.04
CA VAL A 64 5.86 -19.69 9.43
C VAL A 64 5.47 -18.46 10.22
N THR A 65 5.34 -17.32 9.54
CA THR A 65 4.92 -16.04 10.10
C THR A 65 3.80 -15.45 9.26
N PRO A 66 3.01 -14.50 9.77
CA PRO A 66 2.25 -13.59 8.92
C PRO A 66 3.18 -12.90 7.92
N GLY A 67 2.68 -12.56 6.74
CA GLY A 67 3.44 -11.75 5.80
C GLY A 67 3.80 -10.39 6.38
N LEU A 68 4.92 -9.83 5.93
CA LEU A 68 5.37 -8.51 6.35
C LEU A 68 4.42 -7.43 5.81
N ILE A 69 4.33 -6.33 6.56
CA ILE A 69 3.56 -5.14 6.17
C ILE A 69 4.55 -4.02 5.87
N ASN A 70 4.54 -3.51 4.65
CA ASN A 70 5.18 -2.24 4.33
C ASN A 70 4.24 -1.10 4.72
N ALA A 71 4.51 -0.48 5.86
CA ALA A 71 3.63 0.51 6.46
C ALA A 71 3.66 1.88 5.75
N HIS A 72 4.68 2.14 4.90
CA HIS A 72 4.81 3.39 4.15
C HIS A 72 5.72 3.20 2.94
N THR A 73 5.25 3.61 1.76
CA THR A 73 6.01 3.59 0.51
C THR A 73 5.46 4.62 -0.47
N HIS A 74 6.25 4.91 -1.52
CA HIS A 74 5.88 5.76 -2.64
C HIS A 74 6.06 5.01 -3.97
N PHE A 75 4.99 4.53 -4.57
CA PHE A 75 5.06 3.94 -5.90
C PHE A 75 5.35 4.96 -7.00
N SER A 76 5.14 6.24 -6.73
CA SER A 76 5.55 7.34 -7.62
C SER A 76 7.05 7.34 -7.94
N GLU A 77 7.87 6.75 -7.07
CA GLU A 77 9.33 6.68 -7.20
C GLU A 77 9.81 5.32 -7.72
N ALA A 78 8.89 4.42 -8.03
CA ALA A 78 9.22 3.04 -8.42
C ALA A 78 10.13 2.95 -9.64
N LEU A 79 10.02 3.90 -10.58
CA LEU A 79 10.76 3.92 -11.84
C LEU A 79 12.07 4.74 -11.78
N ILE A 80 12.40 5.33 -10.63
CA ILE A 80 13.59 6.16 -10.43
C ILE A 80 14.46 5.70 -9.26
N PRO A 81 14.69 4.40 -9.07
CA PRO A 81 15.42 3.91 -7.89
C PRO A 81 16.84 4.47 -7.83
N GLY A 82 17.24 4.98 -6.66
CA GLY A 82 18.59 5.49 -6.41
C GLY A 82 18.91 6.86 -7.01
N MET A 83 17.98 7.49 -7.71
CA MET A 83 18.21 8.86 -8.21
C MET A 83 18.24 9.85 -7.03
N GLY A 84 19.29 10.69 -7.01
CA GLY A 84 19.42 11.72 -5.98
C GLY A 84 19.90 11.22 -4.61
N SER A 85 20.51 10.04 -4.51
CA SER A 85 20.97 9.45 -3.24
C SER A 85 21.94 10.32 -2.42
N GLU A 86 22.59 11.29 -3.03
CA GLU A 86 23.50 12.24 -2.38
C GLU A 86 22.83 13.59 -2.01
N MET A 87 21.53 13.74 -2.31
CA MET A 87 20.79 14.98 -2.09
C MET A 87 20.15 14.99 -0.70
N THR A 88 19.95 16.20 -0.15
CA THR A 88 19.05 16.39 0.99
C THR A 88 17.59 16.12 0.56
N LEU A 89 16.69 15.94 1.53
CA LEU A 89 15.28 15.65 1.23
C LEU A 89 14.67 16.76 0.34
N PHE A 90 14.89 18.02 0.67
CA PHE A 90 14.31 19.14 -0.10
C PHE A 90 14.93 19.32 -1.48
N GLU A 91 16.25 19.11 -1.60
CA GLU A 91 16.93 19.10 -2.90
C GLU A 91 16.39 17.97 -3.78
N TRP A 92 16.30 16.75 -3.24
CA TRP A 92 15.75 15.59 -3.94
C TRP A 92 14.30 15.81 -4.35
N GLY A 93 13.46 16.34 -3.44
CA GLY A 93 12.08 16.70 -3.73
C GLY A 93 11.96 17.66 -4.91
N ARG A 94 12.76 18.74 -4.91
CA ARG A 94 12.73 19.77 -5.94
C ARG A 94 13.31 19.32 -7.27
N GLU A 95 14.49 18.65 -7.24
CA GLU A 95 15.25 18.34 -8.46
C GLU A 95 14.82 17.02 -9.12
N ILE A 96 14.23 16.08 -8.37
CA ILE A 96 13.87 14.75 -8.85
C ILE A 96 12.37 14.49 -8.74
N VAL A 97 11.79 14.52 -7.53
CA VAL A 97 10.41 14.11 -7.31
C VAL A 97 9.41 15.00 -8.03
N THR A 98 9.57 16.33 -7.92
CA THR A 98 8.65 17.28 -8.58
C THR A 98 8.68 17.16 -10.10
N PRO A 99 9.84 17.20 -10.79
CA PRO A 99 9.89 17.02 -12.24
C PRO A 99 9.37 15.66 -12.72
N VAL A 100 9.61 14.60 -11.97
CA VAL A 100 9.06 13.28 -12.27
C VAL A 100 7.55 13.26 -12.07
N GLY A 101 7.07 13.79 -10.95
CA GLY A 101 5.65 13.85 -10.62
C GLY A 101 4.81 14.61 -11.66
N GLU A 102 5.39 15.63 -12.31
CA GLU A 102 4.75 16.35 -13.42
C GLU A 102 4.57 15.50 -14.69
N LYS A 103 5.35 14.42 -14.84
CA LYS A 103 5.34 13.55 -16.01
C LYS A 103 4.63 12.22 -15.79
N LEU A 104 4.43 11.82 -14.53
CA LEU A 104 3.75 10.57 -14.23
C LEU A 104 2.36 10.54 -14.85
N ASP A 105 2.08 9.42 -15.50
CA ASP A 105 0.77 9.09 -16.04
C ASP A 105 0.23 7.77 -15.44
N ILE A 106 -0.97 7.38 -15.84
CA ILE A 106 -1.65 6.19 -15.33
C ILE A 106 -0.86 4.91 -15.66
N GLU A 107 -0.27 4.82 -16.86
CA GLU A 107 0.49 3.66 -17.29
C GLU A 107 1.80 3.53 -16.50
N MET A 108 2.56 4.62 -16.36
CA MET A 108 3.78 4.66 -15.55
C MET A 108 3.50 4.29 -14.09
N ALA A 109 2.42 4.81 -13.51
CA ALA A 109 2.00 4.48 -12.14
C ALA A 109 1.65 3.00 -12.01
N ARG A 110 0.91 2.45 -12.99
CA ARG A 110 0.55 1.04 -13.04
C ARG A 110 1.78 0.12 -13.12
N GLU A 111 2.69 0.39 -14.05
CA GLU A 111 3.88 -0.44 -14.25
C GLU A 111 4.85 -0.33 -13.06
N GLY A 112 5.00 0.86 -12.47
CA GLY A 112 5.76 1.07 -11.23
C GLY A 112 5.18 0.28 -10.06
N ALA A 113 3.86 0.29 -9.89
CA ALA A 113 3.18 -0.46 -8.85
C ALA A 113 3.32 -1.98 -9.06
N ILE A 114 3.23 -2.48 -10.29
CA ILE A 114 3.48 -3.90 -10.62
C ILE A 114 4.91 -4.29 -10.25
N LEU A 115 5.90 -3.53 -10.71
CA LEU A 115 7.32 -3.81 -10.44
C LEU A 115 7.60 -3.90 -8.94
N LYS A 116 7.22 -2.88 -8.19
CA LYS A 116 7.48 -2.84 -6.73
C LYS A 116 6.67 -3.86 -5.96
N SER A 117 5.44 -4.14 -6.36
CA SER A 117 4.64 -5.19 -5.72
C SER A 117 5.26 -6.58 -5.87
N ILE A 118 5.84 -6.89 -7.04
CA ILE A 118 6.57 -8.14 -7.26
C ILE A 118 7.81 -8.22 -6.37
N GLU A 119 8.63 -7.15 -6.31
CA GLU A 119 9.78 -7.07 -5.40
C GLU A 119 9.37 -7.28 -3.94
N MET A 120 8.28 -6.65 -3.50
CA MET A 120 7.75 -6.77 -2.14
C MET A 120 7.30 -8.19 -1.82
N LEU A 121 6.54 -8.85 -2.72
CA LEU A 121 6.13 -10.23 -2.53
C LEU A 121 7.33 -11.19 -2.42
N HIS A 122 8.36 -11.00 -3.25
CA HIS A 122 9.61 -11.76 -3.15
C HIS A 122 10.38 -11.52 -1.86
N SER A 123 10.16 -10.37 -1.20
CA SER A 123 10.74 -10.02 0.10
C SER A 123 9.85 -10.44 1.29
N GLY A 124 8.72 -11.11 1.03
CA GLY A 124 7.77 -11.54 2.06
C GLY A 124 6.79 -10.45 2.53
N VAL A 125 6.74 -9.29 1.87
CA VAL A 125 5.75 -8.25 2.13
C VAL A 125 4.44 -8.62 1.42
N THR A 126 3.34 -8.67 2.17
CA THR A 126 2.02 -9.08 1.67
C THR A 126 0.95 -7.99 1.78
N TYR A 127 1.28 -6.87 2.39
CA TYR A 127 0.44 -5.67 2.49
C TYR A 127 1.30 -4.43 2.34
N VAL A 128 0.82 -3.45 1.59
CA VAL A 128 1.52 -2.18 1.33
C VAL A 128 0.61 -0.99 1.66
N ASN A 129 1.18 0.04 2.27
CA ASN A 129 0.52 1.33 2.49
C ASN A 129 1.23 2.39 1.64
N ASP A 130 0.68 2.66 0.47
CA ASP A 130 1.25 3.59 -0.50
C ASP A 130 0.72 5.01 -0.31
N MET A 131 1.61 5.98 -0.46
CA MET A 131 1.28 7.37 -0.72
C MET A 131 1.84 7.75 -2.08
N PHE A 132 1.01 7.71 -3.10
CA PHE A 132 1.40 8.11 -4.45
C PHE A 132 1.44 9.62 -4.58
N VAL A 133 2.63 10.17 -4.84
CA VAL A 133 2.82 11.62 -4.98
C VAL A 133 3.03 11.97 -6.44
N HIS A 134 2.22 12.88 -6.96
CA HIS A 134 2.41 13.44 -8.29
C HIS A 134 1.80 14.84 -8.38
N SER A 135 2.28 15.61 -9.33
CA SER A 135 1.83 16.97 -9.61
C SER A 135 1.37 17.16 -11.05
N ASN A 136 1.06 16.06 -11.77
CA ASN A 136 0.56 16.14 -13.15
C ASN A 136 -0.81 16.84 -13.17
N PRO A 137 -0.94 18.02 -13.83
CA PRO A 137 -2.17 18.81 -13.75
C PRO A 137 -3.28 18.27 -14.66
N LYS A 138 -3.01 17.28 -15.49
CA LYS A 138 -3.93 16.79 -16.52
C LYS A 138 -4.42 15.38 -16.28
N ILE A 139 -3.66 14.57 -15.52
CA ILE A 139 -3.86 13.14 -15.38
C ILE A 139 -3.97 12.77 -13.91
N MET A 140 -4.91 11.91 -13.57
CA MET A 140 -5.08 11.32 -12.23
C MET A 140 -4.24 10.06 -12.14
N ALA A 141 -2.93 10.23 -12.05
CA ALA A 141 -1.96 9.14 -12.18
C ALA A 141 -2.09 8.10 -11.05
N SER A 142 -2.55 8.50 -9.86
CA SER A 142 -2.74 7.60 -8.72
C SER A 142 -3.69 6.43 -9.00
N LEU A 143 -4.61 6.56 -9.96
CA LEU A 143 -5.52 5.48 -10.37
C LEU A 143 -4.77 4.29 -10.97
N GLY A 144 -3.61 4.52 -11.60
CA GLY A 144 -2.77 3.46 -12.15
C GLY A 144 -2.22 2.52 -11.08
N VAL A 145 -1.98 3.03 -9.85
CA VAL A 145 -1.52 2.20 -8.73
C VAL A 145 -2.53 1.11 -8.39
N VAL A 146 -3.81 1.46 -8.35
CA VAL A 146 -4.89 0.50 -8.07
C VAL A 146 -4.90 -0.64 -9.09
N ASP A 147 -4.73 -0.32 -10.38
CA ASP A 147 -4.68 -1.32 -11.45
C ASP A 147 -3.43 -2.20 -11.34
N GLY A 148 -2.30 -1.61 -10.94
CA GLY A 148 -1.07 -2.34 -10.68
C GLY A 148 -1.22 -3.35 -9.53
N LEU A 149 -1.74 -2.91 -8.39
CA LEU A 149 -2.00 -3.78 -7.23
C LEU A 149 -3.00 -4.91 -7.57
N LYS A 150 -4.09 -4.59 -8.28
CA LYS A 150 -5.07 -5.58 -8.76
C LYS A 150 -4.43 -6.63 -9.68
N THR A 151 -3.53 -6.18 -10.56
CA THR A 151 -2.84 -7.06 -11.52
C THR A 151 -1.96 -8.09 -10.81
N VAL A 152 -1.25 -7.66 -9.76
CA VAL A 152 -0.35 -8.53 -8.98
C VAL A 152 -1.13 -9.34 -7.92
N GLY A 153 -2.25 -8.81 -7.42
CA GLY A 153 -3.04 -9.43 -6.35
C GLY A 153 -2.43 -9.22 -4.95
N ILE A 154 -1.61 -8.20 -4.75
CA ILE A 154 -1.11 -7.82 -3.43
C ILE A 154 -2.15 -7.00 -2.68
N ARG A 155 -2.24 -7.17 -1.36
CA ARG A 155 -3.08 -6.32 -0.51
C ARG A 155 -2.43 -4.97 -0.30
N GLY A 156 -3.25 -3.93 -0.18
CA GLY A 156 -2.70 -2.60 0.09
C GLY A 156 -3.73 -1.55 0.45
N CYS A 157 -3.21 -0.40 0.79
CA CYS A 157 -3.96 0.83 0.94
C CYS A 157 -3.32 1.88 0.05
N VAL A 158 -4.11 2.53 -0.78
CA VAL A 158 -3.64 3.56 -1.71
C VAL A 158 -4.10 4.93 -1.24
N SER A 159 -3.22 5.91 -1.33
CA SER A 159 -3.53 7.32 -1.08
C SER A 159 -2.84 8.21 -2.10
N PHE A 160 -3.51 9.30 -2.47
CA PHE A 160 -2.92 10.35 -3.30
C PHE A 160 -2.35 11.45 -2.40
N GLY A 161 -1.03 11.59 -2.35
CA GLY A 161 -0.30 12.59 -1.57
C GLY A 161 -0.38 13.97 -2.22
N ALA A 162 -1.56 14.58 -2.18
CA ALA A 162 -1.81 15.86 -2.84
C ALA A 162 -1.21 17.05 -2.08
N GLU A 163 -0.77 18.04 -2.84
CA GLU A 163 -0.31 19.34 -2.36
C GLU A 163 -0.78 20.44 -3.32
N ASP A 164 -1.27 21.55 -2.78
CA ASP A 164 -1.65 22.74 -3.56
C ASP A 164 -0.71 23.93 -3.32
N CYS A 165 0.26 23.78 -2.42
CA CYS A 165 1.27 24.78 -2.08
C CYS A 165 2.63 24.13 -1.82
N PRO A 166 3.23 23.38 -2.79
CA PRO A 166 4.42 22.55 -2.55
C PRO A 166 5.66 23.34 -2.11
N ASP A 167 5.72 24.66 -2.39
CA ASP A 167 6.83 25.52 -1.98
C ASP A 167 6.65 26.14 -0.58
N GLY A 168 5.59 25.78 0.15
CA GLY A 168 5.27 26.37 1.45
C GLY A 168 4.91 27.86 1.40
N VAL A 169 4.90 28.44 0.21
CA VAL A 169 4.52 29.83 -0.05
C VAL A 169 3.21 29.80 -0.81
N THR A 170 2.22 30.53 -0.33
CA THR A 170 0.94 30.75 -1.05
C THR A 170 1.21 31.36 -2.41
N SER A 171 1.59 30.55 -3.38
CA SER A 171 1.75 31.00 -4.74
C SER A 171 0.38 31.13 -5.36
N SER A 172 0.18 32.16 -6.17
CA SER A 172 -1.01 32.42 -6.97
C SER A 172 -1.34 31.32 -8.01
N LYS A 173 -0.59 30.25 -8.02
CA LYS A 173 -0.84 29.02 -8.77
C LYS A 173 -1.36 27.96 -7.81
N SER A 174 -2.54 28.17 -7.23
CA SER A 174 -3.24 27.09 -6.55
C SER A 174 -3.48 25.97 -7.56
N ASN A 175 -2.90 24.80 -7.30
CA ASN A 175 -3.36 23.59 -7.95
C ASN A 175 -4.87 23.52 -7.73
N ASN A 176 -5.60 23.16 -8.78
CA ASN A 176 -7.05 23.15 -8.73
C ASN A 176 -7.53 22.20 -7.62
N ILE A 177 -7.94 22.75 -6.47
CA ILE A 177 -8.40 22.00 -5.31
C ILE A 177 -9.56 21.07 -5.68
N ASP A 178 -10.46 21.51 -6.56
CA ASP A 178 -11.58 20.69 -7.01
C ASP A 178 -11.09 19.44 -7.74
N ARG A 179 -10.01 19.55 -8.53
CA ARG A 179 -9.40 18.41 -9.20
C ARG A 179 -8.69 17.48 -8.20
N ILE A 180 -7.98 18.03 -7.22
CA ILE A 180 -7.37 17.23 -6.15
C ILE A 180 -8.44 16.42 -5.41
N MET A 181 -9.51 17.08 -5.01
CA MET A 181 -10.63 16.42 -4.34
C MET A 181 -11.30 15.38 -5.23
N GLN A 182 -11.46 15.67 -6.53
CA GLN A 182 -12.01 14.70 -7.48
C GLN A 182 -11.15 13.45 -7.58
N GLU A 183 -9.82 13.60 -7.63
CA GLU A 183 -8.90 12.44 -7.67
C GLU A 183 -9.01 11.57 -6.39
N HIS A 184 -9.18 12.19 -5.22
CA HIS A 184 -9.46 11.42 -4.00
C HIS A 184 -10.78 10.63 -4.09
N PHE A 185 -11.85 11.23 -4.62
CA PHE A 185 -13.14 10.55 -4.80
C PHE A 185 -13.07 9.43 -5.83
N ASP A 186 -12.37 9.65 -6.95
CA ASP A 186 -12.19 8.62 -7.98
C ASP A 186 -11.34 7.47 -7.48
N LEU A 187 -10.30 7.76 -6.71
CA LEU A 187 -9.44 6.75 -6.10
C LEU A 187 -10.22 5.90 -5.08
N GLU A 188 -10.98 6.52 -4.17
CA GLU A 188 -11.85 5.80 -3.24
C GLU A 188 -12.88 4.94 -3.99
N SER A 189 -13.54 5.50 -5.00
CA SER A 189 -14.53 4.78 -5.79
C SER A 189 -13.93 3.58 -6.52
N SER A 190 -12.68 3.65 -6.96
CA SER A 190 -11.99 2.58 -7.68
C SER A 190 -11.69 1.35 -6.81
N VAL A 191 -11.68 1.51 -5.48
CA VAL A 191 -11.37 0.45 -4.51
C VAL A 191 -12.53 0.05 -3.61
N ARG A 192 -13.64 0.79 -3.61
CA ARG A 192 -14.78 0.61 -2.68
C ARG A 192 -15.29 -0.82 -2.57
N ASP A 193 -15.34 -1.54 -3.68
CA ASP A 193 -15.83 -2.92 -3.74
C ASP A 193 -14.68 -3.93 -3.88
N ASN A 194 -13.45 -3.54 -3.53
CA ASN A 194 -12.29 -4.41 -3.63
C ASN A 194 -11.93 -5.00 -2.25
N GLU A 195 -11.80 -6.31 -2.18
CA GLU A 195 -11.49 -7.02 -0.92
C GLU A 195 -10.01 -6.93 -0.50
N LEU A 196 -9.12 -6.53 -1.43
CA LEU A 196 -7.68 -6.51 -1.19
C LEU A 196 -7.10 -5.11 -1.02
N ILE A 197 -7.80 -4.07 -1.53
CA ILE A 197 -7.25 -2.72 -1.61
C ILE A 197 -8.18 -1.74 -0.90
N ASP A 198 -7.62 -1.01 0.05
CA ASP A 198 -8.26 0.06 0.79
C ASP A 198 -7.84 1.44 0.27
N PHE A 199 -8.53 2.47 0.74
CA PHE A 199 -8.24 3.88 0.48
C PHE A 199 -8.00 4.67 1.76
N ARG A 200 -7.10 5.65 1.68
CA ARG A 200 -6.98 6.76 2.64
C ARG A 200 -6.85 8.06 1.88
N LEU A 201 -7.42 9.13 2.42
CA LEU A 201 -7.15 10.47 1.90
C LEU A 201 -5.68 10.80 2.17
N GLY A 202 -4.91 11.06 1.13
CA GLY A 202 -3.50 11.43 1.23
C GLY A 202 -3.34 12.94 1.38
N ILE A 203 -2.48 13.35 2.28
CA ILE A 203 -1.96 14.71 2.42
C ILE A 203 -0.46 14.58 2.29
N GLY A 204 0.16 15.14 1.25
CA GLY A 204 1.60 15.01 1.03
C GLY A 204 2.37 15.44 2.26
N THR A 205 2.46 16.73 2.51
CA THR A 205 2.95 17.31 3.77
C THR A 205 1.98 18.37 4.27
N LEU A 206 2.01 18.66 5.57
CA LEU A 206 1.19 19.76 6.11
C LEU A 206 1.67 21.13 5.61
N LEU A 207 2.96 21.28 5.32
CA LEU A 207 3.53 22.51 4.78
C LEU A 207 3.17 22.74 3.32
N GLY A 208 2.88 21.68 2.58
CA GLY A 208 2.45 21.73 1.18
C GLY A 208 0.95 21.99 0.98
N GLN A 209 0.20 22.33 2.04
CA GLN A 209 -1.23 22.54 2.01
C GLN A 209 -1.60 24.00 2.23
N THR A 210 -2.55 24.53 1.45
CA THR A 210 -3.28 25.74 1.85
C THR A 210 -4.32 25.41 2.92
N ASP A 211 -4.71 26.39 3.72
CA ASP A 211 -5.79 26.27 4.70
C ASP A 211 -7.10 25.79 4.05
N ASN A 212 -7.32 26.17 2.79
CA ASN A 212 -8.52 25.77 2.05
C ASN A 212 -8.52 24.27 1.72
N LEU A 213 -7.43 23.74 1.15
CA LEU A 213 -7.33 22.31 0.86
C LEU A 213 -7.40 21.48 2.15
N LEU A 214 -6.68 21.90 3.19
CA LEU A 214 -6.70 21.21 4.48
C LEU A 214 -8.12 21.19 5.10
N SER A 215 -8.82 22.33 5.06
CA SER A 215 -10.20 22.44 5.57
C SER A 215 -11.17 21.54 4.80
N GLN A 216 -11.06 21.47 3.47
CA GLN A 216 -11.88 20.59 2.65
C GLN A 216 -11.57 19.11 2.93
N SER A 217 -10.30 18.74 3.04
CA SER A 217 -9.86 17.38 3.38
C SER A 217 -10.42 16.94 4.74
N ILE A 218 -10.33 17.78 5.77
CA ILE A 218 -10.90 17.51 7.10
C ILE A 218 -12.43 17.33 7.02
N LYS A 219 -13.12 18.19 6.27
CA LYS A 219 -14.58 18.11 6.11
C LYS A 219 -15.00 16.80 5.48
N VAL A 220 -14.33 16.38 4.40
CA VAL A 220 -14.62 15.14 3.69
C VAL A 220 -14.31 13.92 4.55
N CYS A 221 -13.17 13.90 5.23
CA CYS A 221 -12.83 12.82 6.16
C CYS A 221 -13.89 12.65 7.26
N LYS A 222 -14.37 13.74 7.86
CA LYS A 222 -15.45 13.68 8.86
C LYS A 222 -16.78 13.21 8.28
N GLN A 223 -17.11 13.63 7.05
CA GLN A 223 -18.36 13.26 6.39
C GLN A 223 -18.43 11.79 6.00
N PHE A 224 -17.33 11.23 5.46
CA PHE A 224 -17.29 9.88 4.92
C PHE A 224 -16.57 8.88 5.83
N GLY A 225 -16.01 9.31 6.95
CA GLY A 225 -15.24 8.46 7.85
C GLY A 225 -13.88 8.04 7.29
N TRP A 226 -13.35 8.78 6.32
CA TRP A 226 -12.07 8.44 5.70
C TRP A 226 -10.91 8.63 6.67
N LYS A 227 -9.96 7.70 6.63
CA LYS A 227 -8.68 7.81 7.34
C LYS A 227 -7.72 8.66 6.51
N VAL A 228 -6.70 9.20 7.18
CA VAL A 228 -5.70 10.06 6.55
C VAL A 228 -4.34 9.39 6.56
N HIS A 229 -3.56 9.65 5.51
CA HIS A 229 -2.14 9.33 5.37
C HIS A 229 -1.39 10.63 5.10
N THR A 230 -0.35 10.95 5.88
CA THR A 230 0.43 12.19 5.74
C THR A 230 1.85 12.02 6.25
N HIS A 231 2.77 12.86 5.79
CA HIS A 231 4.10 13.03 6.37
C HIS A 231 4.06 14.08 7.48
N LEU A 232 4.80 13.83 8.54
CA LEU A 232 4.94 14.76 9.67
C LEU A 232 6.33 14.65 10.28
N LEU A 233 7.00 15.79 10.45
CA LEU A 233 8.33 15.89 11.08
C LEU A 233 9.40 15.03 10.38
N GLU A 234 9.37 14.99 9.05
CA GLU A 234 10.22 14.12 8.24
C GLU A 234 11.70 14.57 8.21
N ALA A 235 11.95 15.88 8.23
CA ALA A 235 13.27 16.45 8.24
C ALA A 235 13.45 17.49 9.35
N ARG A 236 14.72 17.84 9.65
CA ARG A 236 15.08 18.87 10.64
C ARG A 236 15.51 20.19 9.99
N GLU A 237 15.45 20.30 8.69
CA GLU A 237 15.84 21.49 7.92
C GLU A 237 14.81 22.60 8.03
#